data_d198956405c61d26c47933f9d660655f
#
_entry.id   d198956405c61d26c47933f9d660655f
#
_cell.length_a   1.000
_cell.length_b   1.000
_cell.length_c   1.000
_cell.angle_alpha   90.00
_cell.angle_beta   90.00
_cell.angle_gamma   90.00
#
_symmetry.space_group_name_H-M   'P 1'
#
loop_
_entity.id
_entity.type
_entity.pdbx_description
1 polymer ?
#
loop_
_entity_poly.entity_id
_entity_poly.type
_entity_poly.pdbx_seq_one_letter_code
_entity_poly.pdbx_strand_id
1 'polypeptide(L)'
;VRRRWRSWSRLRRVLISAALAVVVLVIAPLGTYAASLRLQYSGDPTARTRNHDALWLGHAWVDGRKTAADVTALAQRLQSTGIRDLYVHTGPLEHDGSLPLAKVSPKARWFVDAMHAAAPAVRVQAWLGDVVQPGKNPGMDLDDPAVRERVVASAKAVLAQGFQGIHYDFEPVRSGSKGYLAVLDETRALHTTLSVAAAQIDPLWYLHAIPIDKWWSQEYFAQVASRVDQIAIMSYDTAMPLESLYGGYVAKQTKLALEVTPPNTVLLMGLPAYWESNPSHWGHAETVPAAVRGARLGLGDSTRQNFGLALYVDFAATEANWTAYRDGWCLAP
;
A
#
# COMPACT_ATOMS: atom_id res chain seq x y z
N VAL A 1 39.73 -41.36 30.45
CA VAL A 1 39.87 -39.90 30.53
C VAL A 1 40.25 -39.32 29.15
N ARG A 2 41.30 -39.85 28.47
CA ARG A 2 41.77 -39.33 27.15
C ARG A 2 40.72 -39.42 26.00
N ARG A 3 39.79 -40.42 26.04
CA ARG A 3 38.73 -40.57 25.03
C ARG A 3 37.63 -39.49 25.16
N ARG A 4 37.31 -39.03 26.37
CA ARG A 4 36.36 -37.93 26.61
C ARG A 4 36.88 -36.56 26.09
N TRP A 5 38.18 -36.28 26.24
CA TRP A 5 38.81 -35.07 25.76
C TRP A 5 38.78 -34.95 24.22
N ARG A 6 38.94 -36.07 23.49
CA ARG A 6 38.83 -36.08 22.02
C ARG A 6 37.41 -35.86 21.52
N SER A 7 36.39 -36.36 22.21
CA SER A 7 34.99 -36.12 21.85
C SER A 7 34.57 -34.69 22.11
N TRP A 8 35.04 -34.04 23.19
CA TRP A 8 34.83 -32.64 23.48
C TRP A 8 35.49 -31.73 22.44
N SER A 9 36.65 -32.05 21.93
CA SER A 9 37.30 -31.29 20.88
C SER A 9 36.56 -31.36 19.54
N ARG A 10 35.96 -32.52 19.22
CA ARG A 10 35.08 -32.67 18.04
C ARG A 10 33.78 -31.88 18.21
N LEU A 11 33.10 -32.00 19.33
CA LEU A 11 31.88 -31.25 19.61
C LEU A 11 32.13 -29.74 19.54
N ARG A 12 33.20 -29.26 20.16
CA ARG A 12 33.59 -27.84 20.09
C ARG A 12 33.84 -27.37 18.65
N ARG A 13 34.51 -28.18 17.82
CA ARG A 13 34.71 -27.87 16.39
C ARG A 13 33.39 -27.80 15.66
N VAL A 14 32.48 -28.75 15.88
CA VAL A 14 31.14 -28.76 15.27
C VAL A 14 30.35 -27.53 15.68
N LEU A 15 30.34 -27.17 16.96
CA LEU A 15 29.64 -25.96 17.46
C LEU A 15 30.22 -24.66 16.86
N ILE A 16 31.56 -24.54 16.78
CA ILE A 16 32.22 -23.40 16.16
C ILE A 16 31.90 -23.38 14.67
N SER A 17 31.94 -24.47 13.96
CA SER A 17 31.59 -24.50 12.54
C SER A 17 30.12 -24.16 12.29
N ALA A 18 29.22 -24.65 13.13
CA ALA A 18 27.79 -24.30 13.07
C ALA A 18 27.58 -22.80 13.34
N ALA A 19 28.25 -22.25 14.37
CA ALA A 19 28.19 -20.82 14.67
C ALA A 19 28.72 -19.98 13.51
N LEU A 20 29.86 -20.35 12.92
CA LEU A 20 30.41 -19.69 11.74
C LEU A 20 29.47 -19.78 10.53
N ALA A 21 28.85 -20.95 10.33
CA ALA A 21 27.86 -21.12 9.27
C ALA A 21 26.66 -20.17 9.47
N VAL A 22 26.13 -20.04 10.68
CA VAL A 22 25.06 -19.10 11.00
C VAL A 22 25.50 -17.65 10.75
N VAL A 23 26.71 -17.27 11.16
CA VAL A 23 27.24 -15.92 10.88
C VAL A 23 27.33 -15.66 9.38
N VAL A 24 27.91 -16.58 8.63
CA VAL A 24 28.12 -16.40 7.17
C VAL A 24 26.82 -16.48 6.40
N LEU A 25 25.94 -17.44 6.73
CA LEU A 25 24.74 -17.71 5.92
C LEU A 25 23.52 -16.86 6.33
N VAL A 26 23.50 -16.29 7.52
CA VAL A 26 22.36 -15.55 8.04
C VAL A 26 22.75 -14.13 8.45
N ILE A 27 23.67 -13.97 9.40
CA ILE A 27 23.97 -12.66 9.99
C ILE A 27 24.62 -11.71 8.98
N ALA A 28 25.59 -12.19 8.21
CA ALA A 28 26.29 -11.35 7.24
C ALA A 28 25.35 -10.87 6.11
N PRO A 29 24.51 -11.71 5.48
CA PRO A 29 23.53 -11.24 4.49
C PRO A 29 22.51 -10.26 5.07
N LEU A 30 22.00 -10.53 6.27
CA LEU A 30 21.07 -9.60 6.94
C LEU A 30 21.73 -8.25 7.26
N GLY A 31 22.96 -8.28 7.77
CA GLY A 31 23.74 -7.07 8.02
C GLY A 31 24.04 -6.27 6.75
N THR A 32 24.39 -6.97 5.67
CA THR A 32 24.61 -6.35 4.35
C THR A 32 23.32 -5.73 3.80
N TYR A 33 22.20 -6.42 3.92
CA TYR A 33 20.90 -5.90 3.52
C TYR A 33 20.51 -4.66 4.33
N ALA A 34 20.64 -4.73 5.66
CA ALA A 34 20.39 -3.59 6.53
C ALA A 34 21.30 -2.38 6.22
N ALA A 35 22.59 -2.61 5.94
CA ALA A 35 23.51 -1.56 5.50
C ALA A 35 23.07 -0.94 4.17
N SER A 36 22.63 -1.76 3.21
CA SER A 36 22.14 -1.28 1.93
C SER A 36 20.88 -0.41 2.07
N LEU A 37 19.95 -0.77 2.97
CA LEU A 37 18.78 0.05 3.24
C LEU A 37 19.16 1.39 3.89
N ARG A 38 20.10 1.40 4.85
CA ARG A 38 20.61 2.64 5.45
C ARG A 38 21.26 3.56 4.42
N LEU A 39 22.01 3.01 3.47
CA LEU A 39 22.58 3.76 2.35
C LEU A 39 21.49 4.35 1.46
N GLN A 40 20.39 3.64 1.22
CA GLN A 40 19.24 4.15 0.48
C GLN A 40 18.51 5.29 1.21
N TYR A 41 18.61 5.35 2.53
CA TYR A 41 18.04 6.43 3.37
C TYR A 41 18.99 7.61 3.57
N SER A 42 20.21 7.53 3.06
CA SER A 42 21.21 8.59 3.16
C SER A 42 21.04 9.63 2.04
N GLY A 43 21.62 10.83 2.24
CA GLY A 43 21.55 11.93 1.28
C GLY A 43 20.36 12.86 1.48
N ASP A 44 20.29 13.94 0.71
CA ASP A 44 19.24 14.93 0.78
C ASP A 44 18.21 14.70 -0.33
N PRO A 45 16.92 14.52 0.01
CA PRO A 45 15.90 14.29 -1.00
C PRO A 45 15.52 15.60 -1.71
N THR A 46 15.59 15.62 -3.04
CA THR A 46 15.27 16.78 -3.88
C THR A 46 13.82 16.76 -4.39
N ALA A 47 13.24 15.57 -4.49
CA ALA A 47 11.89 15.39 -5.02
C ALA A 47 10.80 16.00 -4.12
N ARG A 48 9.72 16.49 -4.76
CA ARG A 48 8.54 17.09 -4.12
C ARG A 48 7.25 16.63 -4.79
N THR A 49 6.11 17.03 -4.27
CA THR A 49 4.79 16.66 -4.80
C THR A 49 4.66 16.92 -6.30
N ARG A 50 3.92 16.03 -6.96
CA ARG A 50 3.46 16.18 -8.34
C ARG A 50 1.94 16.42 -8.40
N ASN A 51 1.29 16.65 -7.25
CA ASN A 51 -0.15 16.86 -7.09
C ASN A 51 -0.98 15.66 -7.60
N HIS A 52 -0.52 14.44 -7.32
CA HIS A 52 -1.21 13.18 -7.60
C HIS A 52 -1.41 12.35 -6.33
N ASP A 53 -1.46 13.00 -5.16
CA ASP A 53 -1.54 12.31 -3.89
C ASP A 53 -2.95 11.81 -3.61
N ALA A 54 -3.06 10.81 -2.71
CA ALA A 54 -4.33 10.21 -2.31
C ALA A 54 -4.46 10.11 -0.79
N LEU A 55 -5.70 9.87 -0.34
CA LEU A 55 -6.03 9.64 1.06
C LEU A 55 -7.05 8.51 1.16
N TRP A 56 -6.79 7.50 2.00
CA TRP A 56 -7.78 6.51 2.39
C TRP A 56 -8.70 7.07 3.47
N LEU A 57 -9.99 7.03 3.21
CA LEU A 57 -11.05 7.45 4.11
C LEU A 57 -11.80 6.24 4.68
N GLY A 58 -11.96 6.23 6.00
CA GLY A 58 -12.67 5.17 6.70
C GLY A 58 -14.17 5.12 6.39
N HIS A 59 -14.82 4.05 6.79
CA HIS A 59 -16.22 3.75 6.51
C HIS A 59 -17.21 4.79 7.08
N ALA A 60 -16.79 5.53 8.14
CA ALA A 60 -17.62 6.56 8.79
C ALA A 60 -18.16 7.65 7.84
N TRP A 61 -17.51 7.84 6.68
CA TRP A 61 -17.93 8.85 5.71
C TRP A 61 -19.19 8.47 4.92
N VAL A 62 -19.51 7.18 4.86
CA VAL A 62 -20.63 6.66 4.04
C VAL A 62 -21.69 5.93 4.83
N ASP A 63 -21.49 5.71 6.14
CA ASP A 63 -22.45 4.99 7.00
C ASP A 63 -23.38 5.90 7.83
N GLY A 64 -23.18 7.21 7.76
CA GLY A 64 -24.02 8.20 8.46
C GLY A 64 -23.43 8.78 9.74
N ARG A 65 -22.19 8.42 10.11
CA ARG A 65 -21.50 8.99 11.28
C ARG A 65 -20.87 10.36 11.02
N LYS A 66 -20.72 10.77 9.77
CA LYS A 66 -20.17 12.07 9.36
C LYS A 66 -21.25 13.05 8.92
N THR A 67 -20.98 14.34 9.10
CA THR A 67 -21.87 15.46 8.83
C THR A 67 -21.35 16.38 7.72
N ALA A 68 -22.14 17.36 7.30
CA ALA A 68 -21.69 18.39 6.36
C ALA A 68 -20.52 19.24 6.90
N ALA A 69 -20.47 19.44 8.22
CA ALA A 69 -19.35 20.14 8.86
C ALA A 69 -18.05 19.35 8.75
N ASP A 70 -18.11 18.02 8.90
CA ASP A 70 -16.94 17.14 8.69
C ASP A 70 -16.45 17.20 7.25
N VAL A 71 -17.35 17.21 6.26
CA VAL A 71 -16.99 17.35 4.84
C VAL A 71 -16.32 18.70 4.57
N THR A 72 -16.85 19.80 5.14
CA THR A 72 -16.22 21.12 5.03
C THR A 72 -14.82 21.13 5.64
N ALA A 73 -14.65 20.55 6.82
CA ALA A 73 -13.34 20.46 7.49
C ALA A 73 -12.34 19.61 6.68
N LEU A 74 -12.78 18.49 6.10
CA LEU A 74 -11.96 17.69 5.20
C LEU A 74 -11.55 18.52 3.97
N ALA A 75 -12.50 19.16 3.29
CA ALA A 75 -12.22 19.97 2.11
C ALA A 75 -11.19 21.09 2.40
N GLN A 76 -11.30 21.77 3.57
CA GLN A 76 -10.33 22.76 4.03
C GLN A 76 -8.95 22.14 4.25
N ARG A 77 -8.88 20.97 4.88
CA ARG A 77 -7.62 20.26 5.13
C ARG A 77 -6.89 19.90 3.83
N LEU A 78 -7.63 19.57 2.78
CA LEU A 78 -7.07 19.20 1.48
C LEU A 78 -6.46 20.38 0.70
N GLN A 79 -6.86 21.63 0.97
CA GLN A 79 -6.45 22.81 0.18
C GLN A 79 -4.94 23.04 0.12
N SER A 80 -4.19 22.67 1.17
CA SER A 80 -2.73 22.83 1.24
C SER A 80 -1.98 21.53 0.95
N THR A 81 -2.58 20.62 0.19
CA THR A 81 -2.02 19.28 -0.09
C THR A 81 -2.00 18.99 -1.58
N GLY A 82 -1.21 17.96 -1.96
CA GLY A 82 -1.23 17.38 -3.30
C GLY A 82 -2.35 16.37 -3.54
N ILE A 83 -3.25 16.16 -2.57
CA ILE A 83 -4.29 15.13 -2.64
C ILE A 83 -5.32 15.49 -3.71
N ARG A 84 -5.52 14.55 -4.64
CA ARG A 84 -6.50 14.63 -5.73
C ARG A 84 -7.45 13.45 -5.75
N ASP A 85 -7.17 12.41 -4.98
CA ASP A 85 -7.97 11.19 -4.90
C ASP A 85 -8.30 10.84 -3.44
N LEU A 86 -9.58 10.51 -3.21
CA LEU A 86 -10.07 9.98 -1.95
C LEU A 86 -10.54 8.54 -2.18
N TYR A 87 -9.94 7.58 -1.50
CA TYR A 87 -10.36 6.18 -1.49
C TYR A 87 -11.28 5.96 -0.30
N VAL A 88 -12.59 5.93 -0.53
CA VAL A 88 -13.60 5.89 0.52
C VAL A 88 -14.06 4.48 0.76
N HIS A 89 -13.83 3.95 1.95
CA HIS A 89 -14.22 2.59 2.30
C HIS A 89 -15.74 2.42 2.22
N THR A 90 -16.19 1.84 1.09
CA THR A 90 -17.60 1.66 0.75
C THR A 90 -18.05 0.21 0.96
N GLY A 91 -17.11 -0.72 1.11
CA GLY A 91 -17.27 -2.13 1.45
C GLY A 91 -17.16 -2.41 2.94
N PRO A 92 -16.83 -3.64 3.39
CA PRO A 92 -16.24 -4.69 2.56
C PRO A 92 -17.25 -5.34 1.59
N LEU A 93 -16.71 -6.03 0.58
CA LEU A 93 -17.48 -6.98 -0.18
C LEU A 93 -17.75 -8.23 0.70
N GLU A 94 -18.82 -8.95 0.37
CA GLU A 94 -19.00 -10.31 0.89
C GLU A 94 -18.05 -11.26 0.13
N HIS A 95 -17.69 -12.41 0.74
CA HIS A 95 -16.77 -13.38 0.10
C HIS A 95 -17.25 -13.93 -1.25
N ASP A 96 -18.50 -13.72 -1.59
CA ASP A 96 -19.03 -14.06 -2.91
C ASP A 96 -18.90 -12.93 -3.95
N GLY A 97 -18.31 -11.81 -3.59
CA GLY A 97 -18.11 -10.63 -4.43
C GLY A 97 -19.27 -9.62 -4.41
N SER A 98 -20.37 -9.91 -3.71
CA SER A 98 -21.50 -9.00 -3.62
C SER A 98 -21.29 -7.87 -2.61
N LEU A 99 -22.01 -6.75 -2.80
CA LEU A 99 -22.00 -5.61 -1.90
C LEU A 99 -23.44 -5.26 -1.47
N PRO A 100 -23.80 -5.43 -0.20
CA PRO A 100 -25.09 -4.98 0.31
C PRO A 100 -25.08 -3.48 0.55
N LEU A 101 -24.88 -2.69 -0.51
CA LEU A 101 -24.56 -1.26 -0.50
C LEU A 101 -25.53 -0.43 0.34
N ALA A 102 -26.84 -0.65 0.22
CA ALA A 102 -27.85 0.10 0.98
C ALA A 102 -27.77 -0.15 2.49
N LYS A 103 -27.21 -1.30 2.91
CA LYS A 103 -27.01 -1.65 4.31
C LYS A 103 -25.70 -1.09 4.85
N VAL A 104 -24.59 -1.27 4.09
CA VAL A 104 -23.26 -0.91 4.60
C VAL A 104 -22.90 0.55 4.35
N SER A 105 -23.38 1.14 3.24
CA SER A 105 -23.02 2.53 2.86
C SER A 105 -24.24 3.37 2.47
N PRO A 106 -25.24 3.52 3.36
CA PRO A 106 -26.51 4.19 3.06
C PRO A 106 -26.36 5.69 2.74
N LYS A 107 -25.21 6.29 3.04
CA LYS A 107 -24.89 7.70 2.79
C LYS A 107 -23.86 7.91 1.67
N ALA A 108 -23.57 6.88 0.88
CA ALA A 108 -22.58 6.94 -0.19
C ALA A 108 -22.85 8.11 -1.16
N ARG A 109 -24.04 8.21 -1.74
CA ARG A 109 -24.42 9.33 -2.63
C ARG A 109 -24.30 10.69 -1.96
N TRP A 110 -24.84 10.82 -0.73
CA TRP A 110 -24.76 12.07 0.01
C TRP A 110 -23.31 12.55 0.17
N PHE A 111 -22.41 11.64 0.53
CA PHE A 111 -21.00 11.98 0.71
C PHE A 111 -20.35 12.43 -0.59
N VAL A 112 -20.59 11.71 -1.69
CA VAL A 112 -20.04 12.05 -3.01
C VAL A 112 -20.55 13.45 -3.43
N ASP A 113 -21.86 13.71 -3.34
CA ASP A 113 -22.46 15.00 -3.72
C ASP A 113 -21.89 16.14 -2.85
N ALA A 114 -21.75 15.92 -1.53
CA ALA A 114 -21.20 16.92 -0.61
C ALA A 114 -19.72 17.22 -0.90
N MET A 115 -18.90 16.18 -1.18
CA MET A 115 -17.49 16.39 -1.53
C MET A 115 -17.31 17.07 -2.88
N HIS A 116 -18.11 16.74 -3.89
CA HIS A 116 -18.08 17.43 -5.18
C HIS A 116 -18.40 18.92 -5.03
N ALA A 117 -19.36 19.28 -4.16
CA ALA A 117 -19.68 20.67 -3.88
C ALA A 117 -18.57 21.40 -3.12
N ALA A 118 -17.92 20.73 -2.14
CA ALA A 118 -16.93 21.34 -1.26
C ALA A 118 -15.51 21.37 -1.85
N ALA A 119 -15.14 20.36 -2.67
CA ALA A 119 -13.82 20.19 -3.27
C ALA A 119 -13.92 19.60 -4.70
N PRO A 120 -14.40 20.35 -5.69
CA PRO A 120 -14.72 19.81 -7.04
C PRO A 120 -13.49 19.30 -7.81
N ALA A 121 -12.28 19.67 -7.41
CA ALA A 121 -11.04 19.19 -8.02
C ALA A 121 -10.56 17.85 -7.47
N VAL A 122 -11.23 17.30 -6.45
CA VAL A 122 -10.88 16.04 -5.80
C VAL A 122 -11.80 14.94 -6.30
N ARG A 123 -11.22 13.86 -6.79
CA ARG A 123 -11.94 12.67 -7.26
C ARG A 123 -12.25 11.75 -6.08
N VAL A 124 -13.48 11.27 -6.03
CA VAL A 124 -13.95 10.35 -4.99
C VAL A 124 -14.10 8.97 -5.60
N GLN A 125 -13.30 8.01 -5.13
CA GLN A 125 -13.29 6.62 -5.58
C GLN A 125 -13.85 5.71 -4.48
N ALA A 126 -14.67 4.73 -4.86
CA ALA A 126 -15.17 3.73 -3.92
C ALA A 126 -14.06 2.71 -3.62
N TRP A 127 -13.66 2.63 -2.35
CA TRP A 127 -12.73 1.61 -1.89
C TRP A 127 -13.53 0.35 -1.54
N LEU A 128 -13.33 -0.70 -2.34
CA LEU A 128 -13.93 -2.02 -2.22
C LEU A 128 -12.82 -3.02 -1.86
N GLY A 129 -12.95 -3.66 -0.73
CA GLY A 129 -11.99 -4.63 -0.24
C GLY A 129 -12.66 -5.91 0.25
N ASP A 130 -11.89 -6.99 0.25
CA ASP A 130 -12.20 -8.24 0.96
C ASP A 130 -10.92 -9.08 1.06
N VAL A 131 -10.94 -10.05 1.98
CA VAL A 131 -9.92 -11.09 2.04
C VAL A 131 -10.08 -12.09 0.91
N VAL A 132 -8.97 -12.51 0.29
CA VAL A 132 -9.03 -13.37 -0.91
C VAL A 132 -8.29 -14.70 -0.74
N GLN A 133 -8.82 -15.72 -1.43
CA GLN A 133 -8.19 -17.03 -1.54
C GLN A 133 -7.02 -16.98 -2.56
N PRO A 134 -6.04 -17.88 -2.41
CA PRO A 134 -5.88 -18.88 -1.35
C PRO A 134 -5.20 -18.34 -0.08
N GLY A 135 -4.87 -17.06 0.01
CA GLY A 135 -4.16 -16.46 1.17
C GLY A 135 -5.00 -16.47 2.45
N LYS A 136 -6.31 -16.31 2.33
CA LYS A 136 -7.29 -16.44 3.42
C LYS A 136 -8.40 -17.41 3.04
N ASN A 137 -8.87 -18.20 4.01
CA ASN A 137 -10.00 -19.11 3.86
C ASN A 137 -10.79 -19.17 5.17
N PRO A 138 -12.09 -18.75 5.24
CA PRO A 138 -12.84 -18.27 4.07
C PRO A 138 -12.34 -16.95 3.52
N GLY A 139 -12.58 -16.71 2.23
CA GLY A 139 -12.22 -15.50 1.49
C GLY A 139 -12.77 -15.57 0.07
N MET A 140 -12.76 -14.46 -0.63
CA MET A 140 -13.26 -14.34 -2.00
C MET A 140 -12.37 -15.13 -2.97
N ASP A 141 -12.96 -16.00 -3.78
CA ASP A 141 -12.27 -16.76 -4.82
C ASP A 141 -12.33 -16.01 -6.16
N LEU A 142 -11.26 -15.29 -6.50
CA LEU A 142 -11.19 -14.55 -7.77
C LEU A 142 -10.96 -15.44 -9.00
N ASP A 143 -10.63 -16.71 -8.83
CA ASP A 143 -10.56 -17.65 -9.96
C ASP A 143 -11.95 -18.11 -10.40
N ASP A 144 -12.98 -17.98 -9.54
CA ASP A 144 -14.38 -18.21 -9.91
C ASP A 144 -14.95 -17.03 -10.74
N PRO A 145 -15.32 -17.24 -12.02
CA PRO A 145 -15.93 -16.19 -12.85
C PRO A 145 -17.20 -15.59 -12.25
N ALA A 146 -18.02 -16.39 -11.53
CA ALA A 146 -19.26 -15.91 -10.94
C ALA A 146 -19.00 -14.94 -9.76
N VAL A 147 -17.90 -15.13 -9.02
CA VAL A 147 -17.44 -14.17 -8.01
C VAL A 147 -17.02 -12.86 -8.68
N ARG A 148 -16.20 -12.93 -9.73
CA ARG A 148 -15.76 -11.73 -10.46
C ARG A 148 -16.93 -10.94 -11.06
N GLU A 149 -17.91 -11.64 -11.63
CA GLU A 149 -19.12 -11.00 -12.15
C GLU A 149 -19.85 -10.19 -11.05
N ARG A 150 -19.97 -10.74 -9.83
CA ARG A 150 -20.57 -10.02 -8.70
C ARG A 150 -19.71 -8.87 -8.21
N VAL A 151 -18.38 -8.99 -8.23
CA VAL A 151 -17.45 -7.88 -7.94
C VAL A 151 -17.67 -6.72 -8.92
N VAL A 152 -17.76 -7.01 -10.22
CA VAL A 152 -18.01 -6.00 -11.26
C VAL A 152 -19.42 -5.39 -11.12
N ALA A 153 -20.41 -6.19 -10.75
CA ALA A 153 -21.77 -5.69 -10.47
C ALA A 153 -21.78 -4.76 -9.24
N SER A 154 -21.01 -5.09 -8.20
CA SER A 154 -20.81 -4.25 -7.02
C SER A 154 -20.11 -2.93 -7.37
N ALA A 155 -19.11 -2.96 -8.24
CA ALA A 155 -18.45 -1.77 -8.77
C ALA A 155 -19.45 -0.87 -9.55
N LYS A 156 -20.31 -1.46 -10.40
CA LYS A 156 -21.38 -0.70 -11.07
C LYS A 156 -22.36 -0.05 -10.09
N ALA A 157 -22.70 -0.76 -9.02
CA ALA A 157 -23.64 -0.25 -8.02
C ALA A 157 -23.10 0.98 -7.27
N VAL A 158 -21.81 1.01 -6.93
CA VAL A 158 -21.20 2.19 -6.29
C VAL A 158 -21.02 3.33 -7.29
N LEU A 159 -20.63 3.07 -8.53
CA LEU A 159 -20.56 4.10 -9.57
C LEU A 159 -21.92 4.78 -9.81
N ALA A 160 -23.02 4.06 -9.70
CA ALA A 160 -24.37 4.61 -9.75
C ALA A 160 -24.69 5.57 -8.57
N GLN A 161 -23.89 5.58 -7.51
CA GLN A 161 -23.95 6.55 -6.42
C GLN A 161 -23.15 7.83 -6.72
N GLY A 162 -22.51 7.94 -7.87
CA GLY A 162 -21.75 9.12 -8.29
C GLY A 162 -20.24 9.04 -8.03
N PHE A 163 -19.71 7.93 -7.51
CA PHE A 163 -18.27 7.74 -7.42
C PHE A 163 -17.61 7.84 -8.80
N GLN A 164 -16.44 8.44 -8.87
CA GLN A 164 -15.72 8.72 -10.12
C GLN A 164 -14.64 7.67 -10.41
N GLY A 165 -14.58 6.62 -9.59
CA GLY A 165 -13.63 5.53 -9.75
C GLY A 165 -13.83 4.43 -8.74
N ILE A 166 -13.09 3.35 -8.95
CA ILE A 166 -13.03 2.17 -8.08
C ILE A 166 -11.60 2.02 -7.57
N HIS A 167 -11.46 1.80 -6.28
CA HIS A 167 -10.21 1.42 -5.64
C HIS A 167 -10.34 0.02 -5.05
N TYR A 168 -9.68 -0.98 -5.64
CA TYR A 168 -9.68 -2.32 -5.09
C TYR A 168 -8.56 -2.52 -4.08
N ASP A 169 -8.93 -3.14 -2.96
CA ASP A 169 -8.04 -3.48 -1.85
C ASP A 169 -8.32 -4.93 -1.43
N PHE A 170 -7.90 -5.85 -2.28
CA PHE A 170 -8.04 -7.28 -2.05
C PHE A 170 -6.79 -7.84 -1.41
N GLU A 171 -6.91 -8.46 -0.23
CA GLU A 171 -5.75 -8.90 0.54
C GLU A 171 -5.92 -10.28 1.19
N PRO A 172 -4.88 -11.11 1.13
CA PRO A 172 -3.67 -10.94 0.32
C PRO A 172 -3.86 -11.51 -1.09
N VAL A 173 -3.49 -10.75 -2.11
CA VAL A 173 -3.37 -11.27 -3.48
C VAL A 173 -1.99 -11.88 -3.68
N ARG A 174 -1.93 -13.14 -4.09
CA ARG A 174 -0.67 -13.81 -4.41
C ARG A 174 -0.07 -13.30 -5.72
N SER A 175 1.25 -13.22 -5.76
CA SER A 175 1.98 -12.96 -7.00
C SER A 175 1.61 -14.01 -8.05
N GLY A 176 1.23 -13.56 -9.26
CA GLY A 176 0.81 -14.43 -10.35
C GLY A 176 -0.68 -14.81 -10.37
N SER A 177 -1.53 -14.24 -9.50
CA SER A 177 -2.98 -14.48 -9.50
C SER A 177 -3.61 -14.06 -10.82
N LYS A 178 -4.14 -15.02 -11.57
CA LYS A 178 -4.82 -14.79 -12.84
C LYS A 178 -6.23 -14.24 -12.64
N GLY A 179 -6.92 -14.70 -11.59
CA GLY A 179 -8.25 -14.20 -11.23
C GLY A 179 -8.22 -12.72 -10.88
N TYR A 180 -7.17 -12.26 -10.17
CA TYR A 180 -7.02 -10.83 -9.90
C TYR A 180 -6.78 -10.01 -11.17
N LEU A 181 -5.94 -10.46 -12.08
CA LEU A 181 -5.76 -9.77 -13.37
C LEU A 181 -7.06 -9.76 -14.19
N ALA A 182 -7.84 -10.86 -14.16
CA ALA A 182 -9.11 -10.95 -14.87
C ALA A 182 -10.13 -9.93 -14.33
N VAL A 183 -10.30 -9.80 -12.99
CA VAL A 183 -11.24 -8.82 -12.43
C VAL A 183 -10.84 -7.38 -12.76
N LEU A 184 -9.54 -7.08 -12.86
CA LEU A 184 -9.08 -5.75 -13.32
C LEU A 184 -9.46 -5.50 -14.77
N ASP A 185 -9.22 -6.48 -15.66
CA ASP A 185 -9.58 -6.37 -17.08
C ASP A 185 -11.10 -6.24 -17.27
N GLU A 186 -11.90 -7.01 -16.52
CA GLU A 186 -13.37 -6.94 -16.51
C GLU A 186 -13.89 -5.58 -15.99
N THR A 187 -13.24 -5.01 -14.94
CA THR A 187 -13.62 -3.72 -14.39
C THR A 187 -13.24 -2.56 -15.32
N ARG A 188 -12.13 -2.64 -16.05
CA ARG A 188 -11.75 -1.62 -17.06
C ARG A 188 -12.83 -1.40 -18.12
N ALA A 189 -13.64 -2.42 -18.43
CA ALA A 189 -14.76 -2.30 -19.36
C ALA A 189 -15.85 -1.31 -18.88
N LEU A 190 -15.80 -0.87 -17.61
CA LEU A 190 -16.69 0.16 -17.08
C LEU A 190 -16.27 1.58 -17.47
N HIS A 191 -15.08 1.75 -18.07
CA HIS A 191 -14.55 3.05 -18.52
C HIS A 191 -14.52 4.13 -17.40
N THR A 192 -14.18 3.70 -16.19
CA THR A 192 -14.02 4.56 -15.01
C THR A 192 -12.56 4.55 -14.54
N THR A 193 -12.17 5.47 -13.67
CA THR A 193 -10.86 5.41 -13.02
C THR A 193 -10.77 4.14 -12.20
N LEU A 194 -9.75 3.34 -12.45
CA LEU A 194 -9.46 2.12 -11.70
C LEU A 194 -8.14 2.27 -10.96
N SER A 195 -8.17 2.08 -9.66
CA SER A 195 -6.99 2.07 -8.80
C SER A 195 -6.94 0.83 -7.91
N VAL A 196 -5.77 0.51 -7.42
CA VAL A 196 -5.56 -0.65 -6.53
C VAL A 196 -4.61 -0.32 -5.38
N ALA A 197 -4.88 -0.90 -4.19
CA ALA A 197 -3.86 -1.15 -3.20
C ALA A 197 -3.01 -2.34 -3.65
N ALA A 198 -1.70 -2.19 -3.58
CA ALA A 198 -0.76 -3.18 -4.07
C ALA A 198 0.15 -3.69 -2.96
N ALA A 199 0.41 -4.98 -2.95
CA ALA A 199 1.45 -5.56 -2.13
C ALA A 199 2.82 -4.95 -2.48
N GLN A 200 3.75 -5.05 -1.55
CA GLN A 200 5.14 -4.62 -1.74
C GLN A 200 5.80 -5.47 -2.84
N ILE A 201 6.70 -4.86 -3.60
CA ILE A 201 7.52 -5.58 -4.59
C ILE A 201 8.60 -6.36 -3.85
N ASP A 202 8.86 -7.59 -4.29
CA ASP A 202 9.91 -8.43 -3.74
C ASP A 202 11.28 -7.73 -3.79
N PRO A 203 11.88 -7.41 -2.63
CA PRO A 203 13.14 -6.69 -2.61
C PRO A 203 14.37 -7.57 -2.90
N LEU A 204 14.21 -8.92 -2.97
CA LEU A 204 15.28 -9.90 -3.11
C LEU A 204 15.05 -10.89 -4.26
N TRP A 205 14.06 -10.63 -5.15
CA TRP A 205 13.68 -11.38 -6.36
C TRP A 205 13.18 -12.83 -6.16
N TYR A 206 13.24 -13.40 -4.95
CA TYR A 206 12.81 -14.76 -4.65
C TYR A 206 11.81 -14.87 -3.49
N LEU A 207 11.58 -13.79 -2.72
CA LEU A 207 10.70 -13.82 -1.54
C LEU A 207 9.23 -14.06 -1.91
N HIS A 208 8.80 -13.58 -3.09
CA HIS A 208 7.44 -13.80 -3.59
C HIS A 208 7.12 -15.29 -3.87
N ALA A 209 8.15 -16.14 -4.01
CA ALA A 209 8.00 -17.58 -4.17
C ALA A 209 7.82 -18.32 -2.83
N ILE A 210 8.09 -17.65 -1.69
CA ILE A 210 7.84 -18.22 -0.36
C ILE A 210 6.34 -18.06 -0.06
N PRO A 211 5.66 -19.01 0.59
CA PRO A 211 4.23 -18.92 0.88
C PRO A 211 3.92 -17.92 2.02
N ILE A 212 4.44 -16.71 1.88
CA ILE A 212 4.18 -15.54 2.71
C ILE A 212 3.60 -14.50 1.75
N ASP A 213 2.31 -14.38 1.65
CA ASP A 213 1.57 -13.57 0.68
C ASP A 213 1.78 -12.05 0.87
N LYS A 214 3.04 -11.62 1.03
CA LYS A 214 3.44 -10.24 1.32
C LYS A 214 4.02 -9.51 0.13
N TRP A 215 4.65 -10.23 -0.79
CA TRP A 215 5.38 -9.62 -1.89
C TRP A 215 4.90 -10.11 -3.25
N TRP A 216 4.80 -9.19 -4.19
CA TRP A 216 4.66 -9.51 -5.60
C TRP A 216 6.01 -9.53 -6.31
N SER A 217 6.18 -10.40 -7.31
CA SER A 217 7.30 -10.26 -8.22
C SER A 217 7.20 -8.92 -8.96
N GLN A 218 8.33 -8.37 -9.37
CA GLN A 218 8.35 -7.11 -10.13
C GLN A 218 7.58 -7.25 -11.46
N GLU A 219 7.65 -8.43 -12.09
CA GLU A 219 6.88 -8.75 -13.30
C GLU A 219 5.36 -8.74 -13.04
N TYR A 220 4.90 -9.36 -11.95
CA TYR A 220 3.47 -9.36 -11.63
C TYR A 220 2.96 -7.97 -11.26
N PHE A 221 3.77 -7.20 -10.53
CA PHE A 221 3.47 -5.79 -10.27
C PHE A 221 3.30 -5.00 -11.58
N ALA A 222 4.18 -5.20 -12.57
CA ALA A 222 4.07 -4.57 -13.88
C ALA A 222 2.77 -4.97 -14.62
N GLN A 223 2.36 -6.24 -14.53
CA GLN A 223 1.11 -6.72 -15.11
C GLN A 223 -0.12 -6.05 -14.48
N VAL A 224 -0.13 -5.88 -13.16
CA VAL A 224 -1.20 -5.15 -12.45
C VAL A 224 -1.16 -3.66 -12.83
N ALA A 225 0.01 -3.02 -12.75
CA ALA A 225 0.19 -1.60 -13.04
C ALA A 225 -0.22 -1.20 -14.48
N SER A 226 -0.09 -2.12 -15.44
CA SER A 226 -0.53 -1.90 -16.83
C SER A 226 -2.05 -1.95 -17.02
N ARG A 227 -2.79 -2.45 -16.03
CA ARG A 227 -4.25 -2.63 -16.07
C ARG A 227 -5.03 -1.57 -15.29
N VAL A 228 -4.33 -0.66 -14.62
CA VAL A 228 -4.96 0.33 -13.75
C VAL A 228 -4.48 1.75 -14.07
N ASP A 229 -5.28 2.74 -13.68
CA ASP A 229 -4.89 4.15 -13.81
C ASP A 229 -4.01 4.60 -12.65
N GLN A 230 -4.17 3.95 -11.47
CA GLN A 230 -3.38 4.24 -10.27
C GLN A 230 -3.04 2.95 -9.52
N ILE A 231 -1.83 2.89 -8.98
CA ILE A 231 -1.37 1.79 -8.14
C ILE A 231 -0.71 2.34 -6.88
N ALA A 232 -1.27 2.02 -5.71
CA ALA A 232 -0.78 2.48 -4.42
C ALA A 232 -0.12 1.33 -3.67
N ILE A 233 1.21 1.38 -3.52
CA ILE A 233 1.94 0.35 -2.77
C ILE A 233 1.72 0.55 -1.28
N MET A 234 1.28 -0.47 -0.58
CA MET A 234 1.21 -0.51 0.88
C MET A 234 2.64 -0.63 1.46
N SER A 235 3.39 0.48 1.42
CA SER A 235 4.79 0.53 1.85
C SER A 235 4.96 0.65 3.36
N TYR A 236 4.09 0.00 4.11
CA TYR A 236 4.07 -0.11 5.57
C TYR A 236 3.89 -1.57 5.99
N ASP A 237 3.77 -1.84 7.31
CA ASP A 237 3.73 -3.19 7.88
C ASP A 237 4.97 -4.03 7.49
N THR A 238 6.12 -3.40 7.51
CA THR A 238 7.39 -3.98 7.04
C THR A 238 8.13 -4.75 8.12
N ALA A 239 7.72 -4.62 9.38
CA ALA A 239 8.41 -5.11 10.57
C ALA A 239 9.86 -4.57 10.70
N MET A 240 10.18 -3.43 10.10
CA MET A 240 11.51 -2.81 10.22
C MET A 240 11.65 -2.11 11.56
N PRO A 241 12.66 -2.49 12.38
CA PRO A 241 12.75 -2.01 13.76
C PRO A 241 13.36 -0.61 13.91
N LEU A 242 13.87 -0.02 12.84
CA LEU A 242 14.54 1.29 12.85
C LEU A 242 14.02 2.14 11.70
N GLU A 243 13.82 3.43 11.97
CA GLU A 243 13.39 4.42 10.98
C GLU A 243 14.25 4.42 9.71
N SER A 244 15.59 4.36 9.88
CA SER A 244 16.52 4.34 8.75
C SER A 244 16.43 3.07 7.88
N LEU A 245 16.00 1.94 8.46
CA LEU A 245 15.75 0.72 7.70
C LEU A 245 14.41 0.81 6.98
N TYR A 246 13.38 1.27 7.67
CA TYR A 246 12.07 1.45 7.09
C TYR A 246 12.08 2.46 5.94
N GLY A 247 12.58 3.67 6.17
CA GLY A 247 12.66 4.69 5.12
C GLY A 247 13.55 4.27 3.95
N GLY A 248 14.65 3.53 4.21
CA GLY A 248 15.48 2.93 3.16
C GLY A 248 14.74 1.84 2.38
N TYR A 249 13.88 1.07 3.04
CA TYR A 249 13.01 0.10 2.39
C TYR A 249 11.98 0.79 1.49
N VAL A 250 11.33 1.87 1.97
CA VAL A 250 10.42 2.69 1.14
C VAL A 250 11.15 3.25 -0.08
N ALA A 251 12.37 3.76 0.08
CA ALA A 251 13.18 4.23 -1.05
C ALA A 251 13.45 3.11 -2.07
N LYS A 252 13.77 1.90 -1.60
CA LYS A 252 13.96 0.73 -2.46
C LYS A 252 12.67 0.34 -3.18
N GLN A 253 11.53 0.28 -2.48
CA GLN A 253 10.23 0.00 -3.09
C GLN A 253 9.87 1.01 -4.17
N THR A 254 10.11 2.29 -3.90
CA THR A 254 9.90 3.36 -4.89
C THR A 254 10.71 3.13 -6.15
N LYS A 255 12.02 2.82 -6.04
CA LYS A 255 12.88 2.54 -7.21
C LYS A 255 12.41 1.34 -8.02
N LEU A 256 12.13 0.21 -7.34
CA LEU A 256 11.64 -1.01 -8.00
C LEU A 256 10.33 -0.76 -8.77
N ALA A 257 9.43 0.03 -8.19
CA ALA A 257 8.17 0.35 -8.82
C ALA A 257 8.35 1.31 -10.02
N LEU A 258 9.22 2.30 -9.91
CA LEU A 258 9.52 3.24 -11.01
C LEU A 258 10.06 2.55 -12.25
N GLU A 259 10.82 1.46 -12.08
CA GLU A 259 11.39 0.68 -13.19
C GLU A 259 10.33 0.02 -14.06
N VAL A 260 9.18 -0.36 -13.49
CA VAL A 260 8.20 -1.23 -14.18
C VAL A 260 6.79 -0.64 -14.30
N THR A 261 6.49 0.45 -13.61
CA THR A 261 5.19 1.10 -13.73
C THR A 261 5.10 1.90 -15.03
N PRO A 262 4.09 1.68 -15.89
CA PRO A 262 3.92 2.47 -17.11
C PRO A 262 3.86 3.97 -16.82
N PRO A 263 4.37 4.84 -17.71
CA PRO A 263 4.47 6.28 -17.45
C PRO A 263 3.13 6.98 -17.29
N ASN A 264 2.06 6.43 -17.84
CA ASN A 264 0.69 6.94 -17.75
C ASN A 264 -0.07 6.44 -16.49
N THR A 265 0.42 5.44 -15.78
CA THR A 265 -0.16 4.98 -14.50
C THR A 265 0.38 5.82 -13.36
N VAL A 266 -0.48 6.34 -12.49
CA VAL A 266 -0.05 7.05 -11.28
C VAL A 266 0.47 6.06 -10.26
N LEU A 267 1.75 6.19 -9.90
CA LEU A 267 2.39 5.41 -8.85
C LEU A 267 2.31 6.14 -7.53
N LEU A 268 1.75 5.50 -6.52
CA LEU A 268 1.58 6.06 -5.18
C LEU A 268 2.33 5.22 -4.14
N MET A 269 3.02 5.91 -3.22
CA MET A 269 3.63 5.26 -2.06
C MET A 269 2.77 5.47 -0.84
N GLY A 270 2.29 4.40 -0.21
CA GLY A 270 1.49 4.43 1.00
C GLY A 270 2.28 4.95 2.21
N LEU A 271 1.65 5.82 3.00
CA LEU A 271 2.22 6.40 4.21
C LEU A 271 1.45 5.88 5.44
N PRO A 272 2.11 5.34 6.47
CA PRO A 272 1.47 4.82 7.67
C PRO A 272 1.06 5.96 8.61
N ALA A 273 -0.14 6.49 8.43
CA ALA A 273 -0.67 7.52 9.32
C ALA A 273 -1.49 6.89 10.48
N TYR A 274 -0.94 5.84 11.08
CA TYR A 274 -1.45 5.14 12.27
C TYR A 274 -0.27 4.77 13.18
N TRP A 275 -0.55 4.42 14.43
CA TRP A 275 0.46 4.33 15.49
C TRP A 275 0.46 2.98 16.22
N GLU A 276 -0.44 2.06 15.88
CA GLU A 276 -0.50 0.75 16.49
C GLU A 276 0.78 -0.02 16.19
N SER A 277 1.31 -0.68 17.22
CA SER A 277 2.44 -1.59 17.05
C SER A 277 1.98 -3.03 17.16
N ASN A 278 2.41 -3.85 16.20
CA ASN A 278 2.14 -5.29 16.15
C ASN A 278 3.34 -6.00 15.51
N PRO A 279 3.37 -7.32 15.39
CA PRO A 279 4.52 -8.04 14.83
C PRO A 279 4.93 -7.62 13.40
N SER A 280 4.02 -7.04 12.62
CA SER A 280 4.29 -6.56 11.26
C SER A 280 4.53 -5.04 11.19
N HIS A 281 4.16 -4.27 12.22
CA HIS A 281 4.26 -2.81 12.25
C HIS A 281 4.88 -2.30 13.55
N TRP A 282 5.94 -1.51 13.44
CA TRP A 282 6.61 -0.87 14.55
C TRP A 282 6.38 0.65 14.49
N GLY A 283 5.33 1.15 15.12
CA GLY A 283 4.89 2.55 15.01
C GLY A 283 5.93 3.61 15.37
N HIS A 284 7.01 3.25 16.11
CA HIS A 284 8.13 4.16 16.37
C HIS A 284 9.12 4.26 15.21
N ALA A 285 9.12 3.31 14.28
CA ALA A 285 10.03 3.23 13.15
C ALA A 285 9.30 3.47 11.82
N GLU A 286 8.12 2.92 11.67
CA GLU A 286 7.28 3.04 10.48
C GLU A 286 6.41 4.30 10.60
N THR A 287 7.03 5.45 10.36
CA THR A 287 6.41 6.77 10.54
C THR A 287 6.17 7.49 9.22
N VAL A 288 5.21 8.41 9.18
CA VAL A 288 4.96 9.26 8.00
C VAL A 288 6.21 10.03 7.57
N PRO A 289 6.98 10.70 8.47
CA PRO A 289 8.22 11.38 8.05
C PRO A 289 9.23 10.45 7.41
N ALA A 290 9.42 9.24 7.95
CA ALA A 290 10.35 8.26 7.40
C ALA A 290 9.91 7.78 6.01
N ALA A 291 8.61 7.51 5.83
CA ALA A 291 8.04 7.10 4.55
C ALA A 291 8.15 8.22 3.49
N VAL A 292 7.79 9.45 3.85
CA VAL A 292 7.93 10.64 2.99
C VAL A 292 9.37 10.80 2.53
N ARG A 293 10.33 10.79 3.47
CA ARG A 293 11.74 10.91 3.14
C ARG A 293 12.21 9.76 2.25
N GLY A 294 11.81 8.53 2.57
CA GLY A 294 12.15 7.34 1.77
C GLY A 294 11.62 7.42 0.35
N ALA A 295 10.36 7.79 0.16
CA ALA A 295 9.75 7.95 -1.15
C ALA A 295 10.45 9.06 -1.98
N ARG A 296 10.77 10.20 -1.37
CA ARG A 296 11.53 11.29 -2.01
C ARG A 296 12.92 10.84 -2.46
N LEU A 297 13.66 10.12 -1.60
CA LEU A 297 14.97 9.57 -1.94
C LEU A 297 14.87 8.52 -3.05
N GLY A 298 13.82 7.70 -3.04
CA GLY A 298 13.55 6.72 -4.08
C GLY A 298 13.19 7.35 -5.42
N LEU A 299 12.39 8.42 -5.41
CA LEU A 299 12.05 9.19 -6.61
C LEU A 299 13.27 9.94 -7.15
N GLY A 300 14.12 10.49 -6.27
CA GLY A 300 15.34 11.19 -6.66
C GLY A 300 15.06 12.28 -7.73
N ASP A 301 15.90 12.30 -8.76
CA ASP A 301 15.80 13.25 -9.88
C ASP A 301 14.88 12.77 -11.01
N SER A 302 14.04 11.75 -10.75
CA SER A 302 13.09 11.25 -11.75
C SER A 302 12.15 12.36 -12.22
N THR A 303 12.01 12.47 -13.53
CA THR A 303 11.10 13.43 -14.18
C THR A 303 9.66 12.94 -14.25
N ARG A 304 9.36 11.76 -13.67
CA ARG A 304 8.02 11.18 -13.66
C ARG A 304 7.01 12.12 -13.01
N GLN A 305 5.99 12.54 -13.77
CA GLN A 305 4.91 13.40 -13.26
C GLN A 305 3.82 12.58 -12.54
N ASN A 306 3.47 11.40 -13.05
CA ASN A 306 2.46 10.52 -12.46
C ASN A 306 3.03 9.76 -11.26
N PHE A 307 3.31 10.51 -10.18
CA PHE A 307 3.81 10.02 -8.90
C PHE A 307 3.21 10.83 -7.76
N GLY A 308 2.88 10.16 -6.67
CA GLY A 308 2.35 10.78 -5.45
C GLY A 308 2.53 9.92 -4.22
N LEU A 309 2.00 10.41 -3.11
CA LEU A 309 1.94 9.72 -1.82
C LEU A 309 0.48 9.50 -1.44
N ALA A 310 0.21 8.44 -0.69
CA ALA A 310 -1.14 8.12 -0.24
C ALA A 310 -1.16 7.90 1.27
N LEU A 311 -1.90 8.73 2.03
CA LEU A 311 -2.00 8.60 3.48
C LEU A 311 -2.99 7.50 3.86
N TYR A 312 -2.55 6.55 4.63
CA TYR A 312 -3.37 5.50 5.23
C TYR A 312 -3.31 5.65 6.76
N VAL A 313 -4.34 6.08 7.44
CA VAL A 313 -5.73 6.33 7.09
C VAL A 313 -6.27 7.55 7.87
N ASP A 314 -7.29 8.22 7.37
CA ASP A 314 -7.80 9.50 7.89
C ASP A 314 -8.18 9.48 9.38
N PHE A 315 -8.85 8.42 9.84
CA PHE A 315 -9.36 8.33 11.22
C PHE A 315 -8.27 8.04 12.25
N ALA A 316 -7.09 7.59 11.84
CA ALA A 316 -5.94 7.36 12.71
C ALA A 316 -4.88 8.47 12.58
N ALA A 317 -4.90 9.23 11.48
CA ALA A 317 -3.93 10.27 11.20
C ALA A 317 -4.00 11.42 12.21
N THR A 318 -2.88 11.67 12.89
CA THR A 318 -2.70 12.79 13.83
C THR A 318 -2.34 14.08 13.09
N GLU A 319 -2.44 15.24 13.75
CA GLU A 319 -1.95 16.51 13.21
C GLU A 319 -0.43 16.45 12.92
N ALA A 320 0.33 15.71 13.69
CA ALA A 320 1.75 15.49 13.43
C ALA A 320 1.97 14.74 12.10
N ASN A 321 1.15 13.73 11.77
CA ASN A 321 1.22 13.03 10.49
C ASN A 321 0.89 13.97 9.33
N TRP A 322 -0.17 14.78 9.44
CA TRP A 322 -0.53 15.77 8.44
C TRP A 322 0.55 16.82 8.22
N THR A 323 1.15 17.32 9.30
CA THR A 323 2.26 18.27 9.24
C THR A 323 3.47 17.65 8.56
N ALA A 324 3.87 16.44 8.96
CA ALA A 324 4.98 15.74 8.35
C ALA A 324 4.79 15.49 6.84
N TYR A 325 3.58 15.14 6.42
CA TYR A 325 3.25 14.99 5.00
C TYR A 325 3.31 16.34 4.26
N ARG A 326 2.67 17.40 4.77
CA ARG A 326 2.67 18.72 4.12
C ARG A 326 4.08 19.29 4.01
N ASP A 327 4.78 19.39 5.14
CA ASP A 327 6.07 20.07 5.19
C ASP A 327 7.15 19.24 4.48
N GLY A 328 7.10 17.90 4.64
CA GLY A 328 8.07 17.02 4.04
C GLY A 328 7.86 16.75 2.55
N TRP A 329 6.66 16.96 2.02
CA TRP A 329 6.32 16.61 0.64
C TRP A 329 5.70 17.76 -0.17
N CYS A 330 4.63 18.38 0.35
CA CYS A 330 3.88 19.38 -0.42
C CYS A 330 4.60 20.74 -0.47
N LEU A 331 5.18 21.15 0.66
CA LEU A 331 5.87 22.45 0.83
C LEU A 331 7.40 22.31 0.78
N ALA A 332 7.92 21.10 0.59
CA ALA A 332 9.35 20.86 0.53
C ALA A 332 10.00 21.71 -0.57
N PRO A 333 11.19 22.31 -0.29
CA PRO A 333 11.93 23.15 -1.23
C PRO A 333 12.43 22.39 -2.46
#